data_9336c203923d9dda49bd3951e463968f
#
_entry.id   9336c203923d9dda49bd3951e463968f
#
_cell.length_a   1.000
_cell.length_b   1.000
_cell.length_c   1.000
_cell.angle_alpha   90.00
_cell.angle_beta   90.00
_cell.angle_gamma   90.00
#
_symmetry.space_group_name_H-M   'P 1'
#
loop_
_entity.id
_entity.type
_entity.pdbx_description
1 polymer ?
#
loop_
_entity_poly.entity_id
_entity_poly.type
_entity_poly.pdbx_seq_one_letter_code
_entity_poly.pdbx_strand_id
1 'polypeptide(L)'
;MPAITLPDGSIRQFDGAVTGTTIAAAIGPGLAKAALAMEVDGKLRDLSATIGQDAKLRFITRRDPEALEMIRHDCAHVLAEAVQALYPGTQVTIGPSIENGFYYDFARNEPFTPDDFAKIEAKMREIIARNDAFEREEWDREEAIRFFTAKGEGYKAELIQDLPKSEIISIYKQGAWTDLCRGPHMRGTGDIGTAFKLMKVAGAYWRGDHRNAMLSRIYGTAWRDQKELDAYLLQLEEAEKRDHRKIAKEMDLFHLQDEAVGSVFWHPKGWRLYRTVEAYMRRRLEHADYQEVKTPQLLDRKRWEASGHWEKFREAMFIARVEAEDEKDRVLALKPMNCPCHVQIFNQGLRSYRELPLRMAEFGACHRYEPSGALHGIMRVRAFTQDDAHIFCAEDQIADETVQHDGAAAGAIFRDIFRIQPLGQHEIHLQRAALPITANRIAQHE
;
A
#
# COMPACT_ATOMS: atom_id res chain seq x y z
N MET A 1 24.17 -17.99 32.55
CA MET A 1 25.06 -16.97 31.93
C MET A 1 24.74 -16.93 30.44
N PRO A 2 24.00 -15.92 29.93
CA PRO A 2 23.68 -15.85 28.54
C PRO A 2 24.91 -15.56 27.68
N ALA A 3 25.06 -16.29 26.58
CA ALA A 3 26.06 -16.10 25.54
C ALA A 3 25.43 -15.32 24.37
N ILE A 4 25.86 -14.10 24.16
CA ILE A 4 25.33 -13.22 23.12
C ILE A 4 26.23 -13.28 21.90
N THR A 5 25.72 -13.78 20.79
CA THR A 5 26.41 -13.85 19.49
C THR A 5 26.12 -12.58 18.70
N LEU A 6 27.17 -11.85 18.34
CA LEU A 6 27.08 -10.62 17.51
C LEU A 6 27.17 -10.95 16.00
N PRO A 7 26.83 -10.02 15.11
CA PRO A 7 26.85 -10.24 13.66
C PRO A 7 28.21 -10.61 13.06
N ASP A 8 29.30 -10.20 13.72
CA ASP A 8 30.67 -10.56 13.34
C ASP A 8 31.10 -11.95 13.80
N GLY A 9 30.19 -12.70 14.45
CA GLY A 9 30.43 -14.04 15.02
C GLY A 9 31.09 -14.02 16.40
N SER A 10 31.43 -12.86 16.94
CA SER A 10 31.97 -12.78 18.30
C SER A 10 30.90 -13.11 19.36
N ILE A 11 31.32 -13.77 20.43
CA ILE A 11 30.44 -14.18 21.53
C ILE A 11 30.84 -13.42 22.81
N ARG A 12 29.85 -12.82 23.46
CA ARG A 12 29.98 -12.14 24.74
C ARG A 12 29.18 -12.88 25.80
N GLN A 13 29.84 -13.23 26.92
CA GLN A 13 29.19 -13.87 28.08
C GLN A 13 28.91 -12.84 29.18
N PHE A 14 27.75 -12.98 29.83
CA PHE A 14 27.31 -12.10 30.92
C PHE A 14 26.88 -12.95 32.13
N ASP A 15 27.16 -12.46 33.34
CA ASP A 15 26.93 -13.21 34.59
C ASP A 15 25.45 -13.40 34.98
N GLY A 16 24.54 -12.81 34.22
CA GLY A 16 23.10 -12.92 34.44
C GLY A 16 22.30 -12.31 33.27
N ALA A 17 21.01 -12.19 33.45
CA ALA A 17 20.17 -11.51 32.49
C ALA A 17 20.67 -10.08 32.24
N VAL A 18 20.77 -9.68 30.98
CA VAL A 18 21.42 -8.43 30.53
C VAL A 18 20.54 -7.67 29.54
N THR A 19 20.59 -6.33 29.56
CA THR A 19 19.85 -5.49 28.64
C THR A 19 20.70 -5.15 27.41
N GLY A 20 20.03 -4.81 26.30
CA GLY A 20 20.73 -4.32 25.10
C GLY A 20 21.58 -3.08 25.35
N THR A 21 21.13 -2.19 26.24
CA THR A 21 21.90 -1.00 26.65
C THR A 21 23.22 -1.40 27.31
N THR A 22 23.20 -2.38 28.22
CA THR A 22 24.41 -2.91 28.90
C THR A 22 25.35 -3.56 27.89
N ILE A 23 24.82 -4.37 26.98
CA ILE A 23 25.62 -5.02 25.93
C ILE A 23 26.27 -3.99 25.01
N ALA A 24 25.53 -2.99 24.57
CA ALA A 24 26.05 -1.91 23.70
C ALA A 24 27.19 -1.13 24.39
N ALA A 25 27.03 -0.84 25.68
CA ALA A 25 28.06 -0.18 26.49
C ALA A 25 29.34 -1.05 26.66
N ALA A 26 29.15 -2.36 26.84
CA ALA A 26 30.27 -3.30 26.95
C ALA A 26 31.05 -3.50 25.64
N ILE A 27 30.39 -3.26 24.47
CA ILE A 27 31.05 -3.30 23.17
C ILE A 27 31.85 -2.00 22.96
N GLY A 28 31.25 -0.86 23.25
CA GLY A 28 31.95 0.42 23.17
C GLY A 28 31.01 1.65 23.21
N PRO A 29 31.57 2.81 23.61
CA PRO A 29 30.79 4.04 23.80
C PRO A 29 30.14 4.58 22.51
N GLY A 30 30.76 4.32 21.37
CA GLY A 30 30.20 4.68 20.05
C GLY A 30 28.90 3.95 19.75
N LEU A 31 28.86 2.63 19.99
CA LEU A 31 27.66 1.82 19.79
C LEU A 31 26.60 2.15 20.84
N ALA A 32 26.99 2.31 22.10
CA ALA A 32 26.09 2.71 23.18
C ALA A 32 25.32 4.02 22.84
N LYS A 33 25.99 4.95 22.17
CA LYS A 33 25.38 6.21 21.72
C LYS A 33 24.52 6.03 20.46
N ALA A 34 24.94 5.17 19.52
CA ALA A 34 24.32 5.04 18.22
C ALA A 34 23.13 4.07 18.18
N ALA A 35 23.08 3.09 19.09
CA ALA A 35 22.03 2.07 19.14
C ALA A 35 20.69 2.67 19.56
N LEU A 36 19.66 2.46 18.78
CA LEU A 36 18.27 2.89 19.00
C LEU A 36 17.40 1.75 19.54
N ALA A 37 17.61 0.54 19.02
CA ALA A 37 16.92 -0.69 19.38
C ALA A 37 17.85 -1.88 19.16
N MET A 38 17.36 -3.08 19.43
CA MET A 38 18.05 -4.33 19.14
C MET A 38 17.14 -5.34 18.45
N GLU A 39 17.74 -6.19 17.65
CA GLU A 39 17.10 -7.39 17.12
C GLU A 39 17.68 -8.60 17.84
N VAL A 40 16.81 -9.38 18.48
CA VAL A 40 17.17 -10.60 19.22
C VAL A 40 16.49 -11.78 18.53
N ASP A 41 17.27 -12.70 17.98
CA ASP A 41 16.79 -13.88 17.23
C ASP A 41 15.77 -13.52 16.15
N GLY A 42 16.04 -12.43 15.39
CA GLY A 42 15.18 -11.95 14.31
C GLY A 42 13.95 -11.15 14.75
N LYS A 43 13.82 -10.80 16.03
CA LYS A 43 12.73 -9.97 16.56
C LYS A 43 13.23 -8.65 17.10
N LEU A 44 12.68 -7.55 16.63
CA LEU A 44 12.97 -6.21 17.17
C LEU A 44 12.48 -6.09 18.62
N ARG A 45 13.30 -5.48 19.47
CA ARG A 45 13.03 -5.22 20.89
C ARG A 45 13.63 -3.88 21.31
N ASP A 46 13.06 -3.31 22.36
CA ASP A 46 13.64 -2.15 23.03
C ASP A 46 15.04 -2.48 23.58
N LEU A 47 15.94 -1.50 23.62
CA LEU A 47 17.25 -1.68 24.23
C LEU A 47 17.18 -1.99 25.73
N SER A 48 16.10 -1.58 26.40
CA SER A 48 15.82 -1.87 27.82
C SER A 48 15.38 -3.31 28.07
N ALA A 49 14.94 -4.03 27.03
CA ALA A 49 14.46 -5.40 27.17
C ALA A 49 15.58 -6.35 27.63
N THR A 50 15.24 -7.25 28.58
CA THR A 50 16.19 -8.18 29.19
C THR A 50 16.34 -9.44 28.34
N ILE A 51 17.59 -9.90 28.17
CA ILE A 51 17.97 -11.15 27.53
C ILE A 51 18.52 -12.08 28.62
N GLY A 52 17.80 -13.17 28.91
CA GLY A 52 18.14 -14.11 29.99
C GLY A 52 18.74 -15.43 29.52
N GLN A 53 18.84 -15.66 28.21
CA GLN A 53 19.32 -16.89 27.60
C GLN A 53 20.23 -16.58 26.40
N ASP A 54 20.90 -17.61 25.87
CA ASP A 54 21.72 -17.46 24.65
C ASP A 54 20.89 -16.93 23.51
N ALA A 55 21.45 -15.95 22.78
CA ALA A 55 20.74 -15.29 21.70
C ALA A 55 21.69 -14.70 20.66
N LYS A 56 21.20 -14.55 19.43
CA LYS A 56 21.83 -13.73 18.38
C LYS A 56 21.30 -12.30 18.50
N LEU A 57 22.21 -11.34 18.51
CA LEU A 57 21.85 -9.95 18.69
C LEU A 57 22.48 -9.06 17.62
N ARG A 58 21.65 -8.19 17.01
CA ARG A 58 22.05 -7.10 16.13
C ARG A 58 21.52 -5.79 16.71
N PHE A 59 22.35 -4.77 16.74
CA PHE A 59 21.90 -3.44 17.12
C PHE A 59 21.35 -2.68 15.92
N ILE A 60 20.25 -1.99 16.11
CA ILE A 60 19.65 -1.09 15.13
C ILE A 60 20.15 0.32 15.43
N THR A 61 20.74 0.94 14.42
CA THR A 61 21.23 2.32 14.46
C THR A 61 20.39 3.19 13.51
N ARG A 62 20.54 4.51 13.59
CA ARG A 62 19.78 5.44 12.74
C ARG A 62 19.94 5.21 11.24
N ARG A 63 21.01 4.50 10.80
CA ARG A 63 21.27 4.20 9.38
C ARG A 63 20.53 2.97 8.88
N ASP A 64 20.09 2.11 9.77
CA ASP A 64 19.39 0.88 9.43
C ASP A 64 17.97 1.18 8.91
N PRO A 65 17.43 0.39 7.97
CA PRO A 65 16.07 0.59 7.44
C PRO A 65 15.01 0.62 8.52
N GLU A 66 15.10 -0.27 9.50
CA GLU A 66 14.14 -0.43 10.59
C GLU A 66 14.04 0.82 11.48
N ALA A 67 15.13 1.59 11.58
CA ALA A 67 15.13 2.82 12.36
C ALA A 67 14.12 3.86 11.84
N LEU A 68 13.87 3.90 10.53
CA LEU A 68 12.93 4.85 9.95
C LEU A 68 11.48 4.55 10.36
N GLU A 69 11.14 3.26 10.44
CA GLU A 69 9.82 2.83 10.93
C GLU A 69 9.65 3.20 12.41
N MET A 70 10.68 2.97 13.24
CA MET A 70 10.66 3.35 14.64
C MET A 70 10.56 4.87 14.84
N ILE A 71 11.30 5.68 14.08
CA ILE A 71 11.22 7.14 14.11
C ILE A 71 9.78 7.60 13.82
N ARG A 72 9.13 7.00 12.83
CA ARG A 72 7.74 7.31 12.48
C ARG A 72 6.76 6.90 13.55
N HIS A 73 6.94 5.70 14.12
CA HIS A 73 6.13 5.19 15.20
C HIS A 73 6.21 6.08 16.45
N ASP A 74 7.42 6.38 16.90
CA ASP A 74 7.66 7.22 18.08
C ASP A 74 7.19 8.67 17.84
N CYS A 75 7.31 9.17 16.60
CA CYS A 75 6.78 10.46 16.22
C CYS A 75 5.24 10.52 16.30
N ALA A 76 4.55 9.40 16.04
CA ALA A 76 3.10 9.30 16.24
C ALA A 76 2.72 9.40 17.73
N HIS A 77 3.49 8.80 18.64
CA HIS A 77 3.29 8.93 20.08
C HIS A 77 3.52 10.37 20.57
N VAL A 78 4.57 11.03 20.07
CA VAL A 78 4.83 12.46 20.37
C VAL A 78 3.72 13.36 19.83
N LEU A 79 3.15 13.05 18.65
CA LEU A 79 1.97 13.75 18.13
C LEU A 79 0.78 13.59 19.08
N ALA A 80 0.52 12.37 19.57
CA ALA A 80 -0.60 12.10 20.47
C ALA A 80 -0.46 12.86 21.79
N GLU A 81 0.72 12.84 22.41
CA GLU A 81 1.02 13.62 23.62
C GLU A 81 0.84 15.14 23.36
N ALA A 82 1.39 15.65 22.26
CA ALA A 82 1.30 17.06 21.92
C ALA A 82 -0.15 17.52 21.75
N VAL A 83 -0.96 16.72 21.09
CA VAL A 83 -2.40 16.98 20.89
C VAL A 83 -3.13 17.00 22.23
N GLN A 84 -2.95 16.01 23.09
CA GLN A 84 -3.59 15.97 24.40
C GLN A 84 -3.16 17.12 25.33
N ALA A 85 -1.90 17.51 25.26
CA ALA A 85 -1.38 18.64 26.03
C ALA A 85 -1.99 19.99 25.60
N LEU A 86 -2.24 20.15 24.29
CA LEU A 86 -2.82 21.39 23.73
C LEU A 86 -4.32 21.44 23.75
N TYR A 87 -4.97 20.28 23.69
CA TYR A 87 -6.41 20.12 23.58
C TYR A 87 -6.91 19.10 24.61
N PRO A 88 -7.00 19.47 25.89
CA PRO A 88 -7.47 18.60 26.95
C PRO A 88 -8.85 17.99 26.65
N GLY A 89 -9.04 16.71 26.97
CA GLY A 89 -10.26 15.97 26.68
C GLY A 89 -10.31 15.32 25.30
N THR A 90 -9.29 15.55 24.45
CA THR A 90 -9.15 14.78 23.20
C THR A 90 -8.74 13.33 23.53
N GLN A 91 -9.51 12.36 23.05
CA GLN A 91 -9.18 10.95 23.21
C GLN A 91 -8.25 10.52 22.07
N VAL A 92 -7.25 9.74 22.41
CA VAL A 92 -6.32 9.11 21.46
C VAL A 92 -6.75 7.67 21.17
N THR A 93 -6.57 7.21 19.92
CA THR A 93 -6.97 5.87 19.53
C THR A 93 -5.80 5.04 19.07
N ILE A 94 -5.45 5.07 17.81
CA ILE A 94 -4.31 4.35 17.21
C ILE A 94 -3.49 5.27 16.32
N GLY A 95 -2.16 5.02 16.29
CA GLY A 95 -1.22 5.79 15.51
C GLY A 95 -0.10 4.93 14.91
N PRO A 96 -0.37 4.16 13.83
CA PRO A 96 0.65 3.34 13.19
C PRO A 96 1.60 4.16 12.33
N SER A 97 2.80 3.62 12.12
CA SER A 97 3.66 4.00 11.01
C SER A 97 3.06 3.55 9.68
N ILE A 98 3.33 4.30 8.62
CA ILE A 98 2.98 3.98 7.22
C ILE A 98 4.20 4.20 6.33
N GLU A 99 4.15 3.76 5.06
CA GLU A 99 5.28 3.75 4.13
C GLU A 99 6.12 5.04 4.12
N ASN A 100 5.49 6.22 4.06
CA ASN A 100 6.20 7.51 4.01
C ASN A 100 5.86 8.44 5.18
N GLY A 101 5.42 7.88 6.31
CA GLY A 101 5.05 8.71 7.45
C GLY A 101 4.35 7.93 8.55
N PHE A 102 3.44 8.60 9.18
CA PHE A 102 2.61 8.09 10.28
C PHE A 102 1.27 8.83 10.28
N TYR A 103 0.33 8.33 11.04
CA TYR A 103 -0.86 9.10 11.40
C TYR A 103 -1.26 8.81 12.85
N TYR A 104 -2.17 9.61 13.37
CA TYR A 104 -2.85 9.30 14.62
C TYR A 104 -4.32 9.74 14.53
N ASP A 105 -5.20 8.90 15.08
CA ASP A 105 -6.65 9.13 15.11
C ASP A 105 -7.07 9.70 16.47
N PHE A 106 -7.84 10.77 16.43
CA PHE A 106 -8.29 11.53 17.59
C PHE A 106 -9.82 11.63 17.60
N ALA A 107 -10.42 11.35 18.75
CA ALA A 107 -11.82 11.66 18.99
C ALA A 107 -11.94 13.02 19.70
N ARG A 108 -12.54 13.99 19.02
CA ARG A 108 -12.73 15.36 19.48
C ARG A 108 -14.00 15.95 18.85
N ASN A 109 -14.71 16.81 19.60
CA ASN A 109 -15.92 17.47 19.10
C ASN A 109 -15.64 18.43 17.93
N GLU A 110 -14.56 19.19 18.01
CA GLU A 110 -14.12 20.09 16.94
C GLU A 110 -13.03 19.42 16.11
N PRO A 111 -13.20 19.27 14.79
CA PRO A 111 -12.18 18.69 13.93
C PRO A 111 -10.95 19.56 13.89
N PHE A 112 -9.77 18.95 13.69
CA PHE A 112 -8.54 19.69 13.42
C PHE A 112 -8.55 20.29 12.02
N THR A 113 -7.81 21.36 11.87
CA THR A 113 -7.56 22.04 10.59
C THR A 113 -6.04 22.17 10.36
N PRO A 114 -5.57 22.43 9.13
CA PRO A 114 -4.16 22.70 8.88
C PRO A 114 -3.59 23.87 9.69
N ASP A 115 -4.42 24.81 10.16
CA ASP A 115 -3.99 25.96 10.98
C ASP A 115 -3.50 25.53 12.37
N ASP A 116 -3.92 24.35 12.84
CA ASP A 116 -3.47 23.78 14.11
C ASP A 116 -2.02 23.25 14.02
N PHE A 117 -1.52 22.93 12.83
CA PHE A 117 -0.27 22.20 12.63
C PHE A 117 0.93 22.94 13.23
N ALA A 118 1.06 24.23 12.98
CA ALA A 118 2.19 25.00 13.50
C ALA A 118 2.30 24.92 15.03
N LYS A 119 1.16 24.99 15.72
CA LYS A 119 1.08 24.89 17.18
C LYS A 119 1.37 23.47 17.67
N ILE A 120 0.84 22.46 17.01
CA ILE A 120 1.07 21.05 17.34
C ILE A 120 2.54 20.69 17.12
N GLU A 121 3.14 21.05 15.97
CA GLU A 121 4.55 20.81 15.67
C GLU A 121 5.49 21.52 16.66
N ALA A 122 5.18 22.73 17.08
CA ALA A 122 5.96 23.42 18.11
C ALA A 122 5.95 22.62 19.43
N LYS A 123 4.77 22.11 19.84
CA LYS A 123 4.65 21.26 21.04
C LYS A 123 5.35 19.93 20.89
N MET A 124 5.30 19.30 19.71
CA MET A 124 6.07 18.08 19.42
C MET A 124 7.58 18.31 19.57
N ARG A 125 8.11 19.43 19.05
CA ARG A 125 9.53 19.79 19.21
C ARG A 125 9.91 20.00 20.67
N GLU A 126 9.04 20.61 21.47
CA GLU A 126 9.23 20.77 22.92
C GLU A 126 9.33 19.39 23.62
N ILE A 127 8.42 18.45 23.30
CA ILE A 127 8.41 17.10 23.83
C ILE A 127 9.69 16.34 23.45
N ILE A 128 10.08 16.40 22.17
CA ILE A 128 11.32 15.79 21.69
C ILE A 128 12.56 16.36 22.42
N ALA A 129 12.58 17.66 22.66
CA ALA A 129 13.71 18.32 23.36
C ALA A 129 13.82 17.94 24.83
N ARG A 130 12.72 17.48 25.48
CA ARG A 130 12.78 16.93 26.86
C ARG A 130 13.61 15.64 26.94
N ASN A 131 13.67 14.89 25.83
CA ASN A 131 14.35 13.59 25.74
C ASN A 131 13.89 12.59 26.81
N ASP A 132 12.59 12.51 27.03
CA ASP A 132 11.98 11.56 27.96
C ASP A 132 12.21 10.13 27.48
N ALA A 133 12.57 9.20 28.39
CA ALA A 133 12.76 7.81 28.07
C ALA A 133 11.42 7.13 27.72
N PHE A 134 11.46 6.19 26.78
CA PHE A 134 10.35 5.25 26.57
C PHE A 134 10.50 4.08 27.55
N GLU A 135 9.57 3.95 28.48
CA GLU A 135 9.55 2.91 29.49
C GLU A 135 8.41 1.94 29.24
N ARG A 136 8.76 0.66 29.03
CA ARG A 136 7.79 -0.41 28.79
C ARG A 136 7.39 -1.09 30.10
N GLU A 137 6.09 -1.20 30.34
CA GLU A 137 5.49 -1.95 31.43
C GLU A 137 4.50 -2.98 30.90
N GLU A 138 4.34 -4.07 31.63
CA GLU A 138 3.28 -5.05 31.37
C GLU A 138 2.23 -4.95 32.49
N TRP A 139 1.00 -4.67 32.10
CA TRP A 139 -0.08 -4.46 33.05
C TRP A 139 -1.10 -5.59 33.00
N ASP A 140 -1.79 -5.81 34.12
CA ASP A 140 -3.01 -6.60 34.12
C ASP A 140 -4.08 -5.94 33.26
N ARG A 141 -4.84 -6.75 32.52
CA ARG A 141 -5.85 -6.28 31.58
C ARG A 141 -6.91 -5.39 32.26
N GLU A 142 -7.44 -5.85 33.39
CA GLU A 142 -8.46 -5.12 34.13
C GLU A 142 -7.92 -3.82 34.73
N GLU A 143 -6.66 -3.83 35.15
CA GLU A 143 -5.98 -2.63 35.62
C GLU A 143 -5.84 -1.61 34.50
N ALA A 144 -5.38 -2.03 33.31
CA ALA A 144 -5.23 -1.16 32.13
C ALA A 144 -6.60 -0.58 31.70
N ILE A 145 -7.64 -1.40 31.66
CA ILE A 145 -9.01 -0.93 31.32
C ILE A 145 -9.47 0.13 32.33
N ARG A 146 -9.31 -0.12 33.64
CA ARG A 146 -9.69 0.87 34.66
C ARG A 146 -8.90 2.16 34.53
N PHE A 147 -7.62 2.09 34.26
CA PHE A 147 -6.76 3.26 34.10
C PHE A 147 -7.22 4.13 32.91
N PHE A 148 -7.36 3.55 31.72
CA PHE A 148 -7.77 4.30 30.53
C PHE A 148 -9.21 4.82 30.65
N THR A 149 -10.11 4.06 31.26
CA THR A 149 -11.48 4.52 31.54
C THR A 149 -11.48 5.73 32.48
N ALA A 150 -10.71 5.67 33.56
CA ALA A 150 -10.61 6.78 34.52
C ALA A 150 -9.97 8.04 33.91
N LYS A 151 -9.06 7.84 32.94
CA LYS A 151 -8.43 8.92 32.17
C LYS A 151 -9.34 9.51 31.09
N GLY A 152 -10.53 8.91 30.86
CA GLY A 152 -11.45 9.32 29.80
C GLY A 152 -11.09 8.79 28.39
N GLU A 153 -10.19 7.82 28.30
CA GLU A 153 -9.69 7.21 27.06
C GLU A 153 -10.53 5.97 26.70
N GLY A 154 -11.82 6.16 26.43
CA GLY A 154 -12.77 5.08 26.17
C GLY A 154 -12.35 4.16 25.00
N TYR A 155 -11.80 4.72 23.93
CA TYR A 155 -11.32 3.93 22.78
C TYR A 155 -10.14 3.03 23.14
N LYS A 156 -9.22 3.45 24.01
CA LYS A 156 -8.13 2.58 24.49
C LYS A 156 -8.66 1.45 25.36
N ALA A 157 -9.61 1.74 26.23
CA ALA A 157 -10.27 0.70 27.05
C ALA A 157 -10.99 -0.33 26.17
N GLU A 158 -11.71 0.09 25.14
CA GLU A 158 -12.37 -0.78 24.17
C GLU A 158 -11.35 -1.63 23.38
N LEU A 159 -10.25 -1.04 22.91
CA LEU A 159 -9.18 -1.79 22.25
C LEU A 159 -8.62 -2.91 23.13
N ILE A 160 -8.35 -2.62 24.42
CA ILE A 160 -7.83 -3.63 25.36
C ILE A 160 -8.83 -4.77 25.56
N GLN A 161 -10.13 -4.46 25.62
CA GLN A 161 -11.19 -5.48 25.79
C GLN A 161 -11.21 -6.45 24.61
N ASP A 162 -10.98 -5.96 23.40
CA ASP A 162 -11.03 -6.75 22.17
C ASP A 162 -9.76 -7.54 21.84
N LEU A 163 -8.65 -7.22 22.50
CA LEU A 163 -7.41 -7.99 22.32
C LEU A 163 -7.61 -9.44 22.79
N PRO A 164 -7.01 -10.44 22.10
CA PRO A 164 -7.05 -11.84 22.55
C PRO A 164 -6.65 -11.99 24.02
N LYS A 165 -7.31 -12.88 24.75
CA LYS A 165 -7.05 -13.08 26.19
C LYS A 165 -5.60 -13.49 26.50
N SER A 166 -4.93 -14.12 25.54
CA SER A 166 -3.52 -14.54 25.63
C SER A 166 -2.53 -13.41 25.36
N GLU A 167 -2.99 -12.25 24.89
CA GLU A 167 -2.11 -11.14 24.55
C GLU A 167 -1.71 -10.34 25.80
N ILE A 168 -0.40 -10.09 25.91
CA ILE A 168 0.19 -9.27 26.98
C ILE A 168 -0.19 -7.81 26.71
N ILE A 169 -0.72 -7.13 27.74
CA ILE A 169 -1.02 -5.71 27.66
C ILE A 169 0.25 -4.93 27.99
N SER A 170 0.89 -4.42 26.95
CA SER A 170 2.07 -3.57 27.09
C SER A 170 1.69 -2.09 27.05
N ILE A 171 2.19 -1.38 28.03
CA ILE A 171 1.99 0.06 28.22
C ILE A 171 3.35 0.73 28.10
N TYR A 172 3.38 1.83 27.37
CA TYR A 172 4.58 2.67 27.27
C TYR A 172 4.35 4.02 27.90
N LYS A 173 5.33 4.44 28.66
CA LYS A 173 5.40 5.78 29.26
C LYS A 173 6.48 6.59 28.57
N GLN A 174 6.21 7.86 28.32
CA GLN A 174 7.18 8.87 27.92
C GLN A 174 7.01 10.08 28.87
N GLY A 175 7.90 10.16 29.86
CA GLY A 175 7.72 11.10 30.97
C GLY A 175 6.41 10.83 31.71
N ALA A 176 5.54 11.83 31.80
CA ALA A 176 4.24 11.72 32.47
C ALA A 176 3.11 11.18 31.56
N TRP A 177 3.35 11.05 30.27
CA TRP A 177 2.35 10.57 29.32
C TRP A 177 2.42 9.04 29.17
N THR A 178 1.24 8.42 29.01
CA THR A 178 1.10 6.95 29.00
C THR A 178 0.20 6.52 27.88
N ASP A 179 0.61 5.51 27.11
CA ASP A 179 -0.17 4.95 26.00
C ASP A 179 -0.14 3.42 25.94
N LEU A 180 -1.17 2.83 25.34
CA LEU A 180 -1.23 1.42 24.97
C LEU A 180 -0.44 1.22 23.67
N CYS A 181 0.63 0.44 23.72
CA CYS A 181 1.44 0.15 22.52
C CYS A 181 2.12 -1.21 22.63
N ARG A 182 2.34 -1.86 21.49
CA ARG A 182 3.12 -3.11 21.40
C ARG A 182 4.61 -2.86 21.38
N GLY A 183 5.04 -1.68 20.95
CA GLY A 183 6.43 -1.36 20.70
C GLY A 183 7.01 -2.11 19.48
N PRO A 184 8.34 -2.20 19.32
CA PRO A 184 9.33 -1.57 20.18
C PRO A 184 9.44 -0.07 19.94
N HIS A 185 10.04 0.64 20.91
CA HIS A 185 10.37 2.06 20.84
C HIS A 185 11.89 2.28 20.91
N MET A 186 12.34 3.46 20.49
CA MET A 186 13.70 3.92 20.69
C MET A 186 13.95 4.21 22.19
N ARG A 187 15.14 4.68 22.54
CA ARG A 187 15.51 4.94 23.93
C ARG A 187 14.70 6.05 24.59
N GLY A 188 14.39 7.08 23.78
CA GLY A 188 13.66 8.24 24.26
C GLY A 188 13.24 9.17 23.12
N THR A 189 12.41 10.14 23.46
CA THR A 189 11.81 11.09 22.51
C THR A 189 12.85 11.89 21.73
N GLY A 190 14.03 12.15 22.31
CA GLY A 190 15.13 12.86 21.64
C GLY A 190 15.71 12.11 20.42
N ASP A 191 15.61 10.77 20.41
CA ASP A 191 16.10 9.97 19.29
C ASP A 191 15.25 10.13 18.02
N ILE A 192 14.03 10.67 18.10
CA ILE A 192 13.19 11.00 16.94
C ILE A 192 13.87 12.06 16.08
N GLY A 193 14.41 13.10 16.70
CA GLY A 193 14.96 14.27 16.02
C GLY A 193 13.87 15.24 15.55
N THR A 194 14.27 16.23 14.76
CA THR A 194 13.39 17.34 14.33
C THR A 194 12.93 17.24 12.88
N ALA A 195 13.34 16.18 12.17
CA ALA A 195 13.04 16.00 10.75
C ALA A 195 11.65 15.37 10.54
N PHE A 196 10.61 16.08 10.94
CA PHE A 196 9.21 15.68 10.77
C PHE A 196 8.36 16.87 10.34
N LYS A 197 7.19 16.57 9.75
CA LYS A 197 6.19 17.56 9.35
C LYS A 197 4.79 16.96 9.39
N LEU A 198 3.81 17.74 9.88
CA LEU A 198 2.39 17.38 9.74
C LEU A 198 1.92 17.75 8.33
N MET A 199 1.15 16.86 7.69
CA MET A 199 0.89 16.92 6.25
C MET A 199 -0.56 17.29 5.93
N LYS A 200 -1.52 16.58 6.54
CA LYS A 200 -2.95 16.77 6.27
C LYS A 200 -3.82 16.26 7.41
N VAL A 201 -5.06 16.73 7.44
CA VAL A 201 -6.14 16.20 8.25
C VAL A 201 -7.13 15.47 7.34
N ALA A 202 -7.71 14.39 7.81
CA ALA A 202 -8.81 13.69 7.15
C ALA A 202 -9.78 13.13 8.19
N GLY A 203 -11.04 12.92 7.81
CA GLY A 203 -11.97 12.11 8.58
C GLY A 203 -11.64 10.63 8.46
N ALA A 204 -11.77 9.88 9.53
CA ALA A 204 -11.65 8.43 9.54
C ALA A 204 -12.73 7.82 10.45
N TYR A 205 -13.46 6.84 9.95
CA TYR A 205 -14.42 6.14 10.80
C TYR A 205 -13.70 5.18 11.74
N TRP A 206 -14.13 5.15 13.01
CA TRP A 206 -13.60 4.18 13.97
C TRP A 206 -13.70 2.75 13.42
N ARG A 207 -12.58 2.03 13.42
CA ARG A 207 -12.44 0.67 12.83
C ARG A 207 -12.80 0.57 11.35
N GLY A 208 -12.81 1.67 10.63
CA GLY A 208 -13.13 1.68 9.20
C GLY A 208 -14.60 1.46 8.85
N ASP A 209 -15.49 1.40 9.84
CA ASP A 209 -16.93 1.22 9.62
C ASP A 209 -17.64 2.57 9.66
N HIS A 210 -18.28 2.95 8.54
CA HIS A 210 -19.01 4.21 8.39
C HIS A 210 -20.19 4.41 9.36
N ARG A 211 -20.60 3.37 10.06
CA ARG A 211 -21.63 3.43 11.11
C ARG A 211 -21.08 3.88 12.45
N ASN A 212 -19.77 3.82 12.64
CA ASN A 212 -19.10 4.24 13.85
C ASN A 212 -18.78 5.74 13.85
N ALA A 213 -18.32 6.24 15.01
CA ALA A 213 -17.94 7.63 15.17
C ALA A 213 -16.86 8.04 14.16
N MET A 214 -17.00 9.26 13.61
CA MET A 214 -15.98 9.85 12.77
C MET A 214 -14.90 10.49 13.65
N LEU A 215 -13.67 10.12 13.44
CA LEU A 215 -12.46 10.61 14.10
C LEU A 215 -11.73 11.61 13.22
N SER A 216 -10.93 12.47 13.82
CA SER A 216 -9.98 13.33 13.09
C SER A 216 -8.63 12.61 12.99
N ARG A 217 -8.20 12.30 11.78
CA ARG A 217 -6.91 11.69 11.49
C ARG A 217 -5.92 12.76 11.08
N ILE A 218 -4.83 12.91 11.83
CA ILE A 218 -3.71 13.78 11.45
C ILE A 218 -2.61 12.91 10.85
N TYR A 219 -2.21 13.21 9.62
CA TYR A 219 -1.07 12.59 8.95
C TYR A 219 0.19 13.42 9.14
N GLY A 220 1.29 12.74 9.40
CA GLY A 220 2.61 13.31 9.44
C GLY A 220 3.63 12.48 8.67
N THR A 221 4.78 13.07 8.42
CA THR A 221 5.96 12.39 7.88
C THR A 221 7.15 12.61 8.79
N ALA A 222 8.03 11.62 8.94
CA ALA A 222 9.26 11.72 9.71
C ALA A 222 10.39 10.94 9.02
N TRP A 223 11.61 11.49 9.12
CA TRP A 223 12.79 11.04 8.40
C TRP A 223 14.02 11.02 9.30
N ARG A 224 15.08 10.33 8.85
CA ARG A 224 16.31 10.20 9.63
C ARG A 224 16.96 11.55 9.90
N ASP A 225 16.91 12.47 8.92
CA ASP A 225 17.49 13.79 9.00
C ASP A 225 16.72 14.81 8.12
N GLN A 226 17.09 16.07 8.25
CA GLN A 226 16.44 17.17 7.52
C GLN A 226 16.61 17.04 6.01
N LYS A 227 17.73 16.49 5.53
CA LYS A 227 17.98 16.29 4.10
C LYS A 227 17.01 15.32 3.47
N GLU A 228 16.71 14.20 4.16
CA GLU A 228 15.70 13.22 3.69
C GLU A 228 14.30 13.83 3.69
N LEU A 229 13.95 14.58 4.74
CA LEU A 229 12.66 15.30 4.81
C LEU A 229 12.52 16.30 3.67
N ASP A 230 13.52 17.14 3.43
CA ASP A 230 13.49 18.16 2.37
C ASP A 230 13.40 17.51 0.98
N ALA A 231 14.11 16.40 0.76
CA ALA A 231 14.04 15.64 -0.49
C ALA A 231 12.62 15.08 -0.72
N TYR A 232 11.99 14.54 0.32
CA TYR A 232 10.63 14.04 0.24
C TYR A 232 9.59 15.14 -0.02
N LEU A 233 9.72 16.28 0.67
CA LEU A 233 8.84 17.43 0.45
C LEU A 233 8.98 17.99 -0.96
N LEU A 234 10.22 18.08 -1.47
CA LEU A 234 10.47 18.45 -2.87
C LEU A 234 9.84 17.47 -3.85
N GLN A 235 9.97 16.16 -3.58
CA GLN A 235 9.33 15.14 -4.40
C GLN A 235 7.80 15.32 -4.47
N LEU A 236 7.16 15.61 -3.35
CA LEU A 236 5.71 15.87 -3.30
C LEU A 236 5.33 17.14 -4.08
N GLU A 237 6.10 18.23 -3.93
CA GLU A 237 5.88 19.46 -4.67
C GLU A 237 6.01 19.23 -6.19
N GLU A 238 7.05 18.51 -6.61
CA GLU A 238 7.24 18.14 -8.01
C GLU A 238 6.13 17.22 -8.54
N ALA A 239 5.67 16.27 -7.72
CA ALA A 239 4.53 15.42 -8.07
C ALA A 239 3.24 16.25 -8.25
N GLU A 240 3.01 17.24 -7.38
CA GLU A 240 1.86 18.13 -7.49
C GLU A 240 1.91 19.00 -8.76
N LYS A 241 3.09 19.51 -9.12
CA LYS A 241 3.30 20.25 -10.38
C LYS A 241 3.03 19.39 -11.62
N ARG A 242 3.26 18.08 -11.51
CA ARG A 242 3.04 17.10 -12.59
C ARG A 242 1.69 16.39 -12.52
N ASP A 243 0.78 16.85 -11.67
CA ASP A 243 -0.56 16.26 -11.60
C ASP A 243 -1.25 16.39 -12.95
N HIS A 244 -1.53 15.23 -13.55
CA HIS A 244 -2.15 15.13 -14.87
C HIS A 244 -3.50 15.87 -14.96
N ARG A 245 -4.23 16.01 -13.84
CA ARG A 245 -5.53 16.73 -13.80
C ARG A 245 -5.33 18.25 -13.96
N LYS A 246 -4.27 18.81 -13.33
CA LYS A 246 -3.89 20.21 -13.50
C LYS A 246 -3.42 20.47 -14.92
N ILE A 247 -2.46 19.66 -15.39
CA ILE A 247 -1.89 19.77 -16.73
C ILE A 247 -3.00 19.63 -17.80
N ALA A 248 -3.91 18.67 -17.64
CA ALA A 248 -5.01 18.47 -18.58
C ALA A 248 -5.92 19.68 -18.67
N LYS A 249 -6.24 20.32 -17.55
CA LYS A 249 -7.05 21.54 -17.52
C LYS A 249 -6.33 22.72 -18.20
N GLU A 250 -5.05 22.94 -17.87
CA GLU A 250 -4.25 24.03 -18.46
C GLU A 250 -4.03 23.88 -19.96
N MET A 251 -3.83 22.63 -20.42
CA MET A 251 -3.57 22.34 -21.83
C MET A 251 -4.82 22.04 -22.64
N ASP A 252 -6.00 21.99 -22.01
CA ASP A 252 -7.27 21.64 -22.66
C ASP A 252 -7.25 20.23 -23.29
N LEU A 253 -6.86 19.21 -22.47
CA LEU A 253 -6.69 17.84 -22.96
C LEU A 253 -7.93 16.99 -22.78
N PHE A 254 -8.57 17.06 -21.62
CA PHE A 254 -9.77 16.29 -21.28
C PHE A 254 -10.49 16.89 -20.07
N HIS A 255 -11.73 16.46 -19.85
CA HIS A 255 -12.46 16.70 -18.60
C HIS A 255 -13.22 15.46 -18.13
N LEU A 256 -13.67 15.50 -16.89
CA LEU A 256 -14.55 14.54 -16.24
C LEU A 256 -15.80 15.26 -15.78
N GLN A 257 -16.97 14.63 -15.87
CA GLN A 257 -18.24 15.22 -15.42
C GLN A 257 -19.15 14.17 -14.78
N ASP A 258 -20.15 14.64 -14.04
CA ASP A 258 -21.00 13.80 -13.19
C ASP A 258 -21.94 12.88 -14.00
N GLU A 259 -22.32 13.25 -15.22
CA GLU A 259 -23.16 12.43 -16.09
C GLU A 259 -22.45 11.18 -16.60
N ALA A 260 -21.11 11.15 -16.49
CA ALA A 260 -20.29 10.02 -16.92
C ALA A 260 -19.14 9.74 -15.94
N VAL A 261 -19.51 9.50 -14.69
CA VAL A 261 -18.54 9.31 -13.58
C VAL A 261 -17.50 8.25 -13.91
N GLY A 262 -16.23 8.65 -13.89
CA GLY A 262 -15.11 7.77 -14.19
C GLY A 262 -14.93 7.48 -15.69
N SER A 263 -15.53 8.28 -16.56
CA SER A 263 -15.33 8.24 -18.01
C SER A 263 -14.74 9.56 -18.50
N VAL A 264 -13.80 9.49 -19.41
CA VAL A 264 -13.02 10.66 -19.86
C VAL A 264 -13.60 11.25 -21.13
N PHE A 265 -13.85 12.56 -21.13
CA PHE A 265 -14.19 13.33 -22.33
C PHE A 265 -12.90 13.92 -22.92
N TRP A 266 -12.40 13.31 -23.99
CA TRP A 266 -11.17 13.75 -24.65
C TRP A 266 -11.42 14.93 -25.57
N HIS A 267 -10.69 16.04 -25.34
CA HIS A 267 -10.70 17.20 -26.22
C HIS A 267 -9.77 16.97 -27.45
N PRO A 268 -9.84 17.80 -28.47
CA PRO A 268 -9.05 17.57 -29.69
C PRO A 268 -7.55 17.43 -29.48
N LYS A 269 -6.96 18.22 -28.56
CA LYS A 269 -5.53 18.12 -28.24
C LYS A 269 -5.22 16.81 -27.48
N GLY A 270 -6.04 16.48 -26.47
CA GLY A 270 -5.90 15.25 -25.70
C GLY A 270 -6.11 14.01 -26.57
N TRP A 271 -7.10 14.04 -27.45
CA TRP A 271 -7.33 12.94 -28.39
C TRP A 271 -6.17 12.74 -29.37
N ARG A 272 -5.55 13.82 -29.81
CA ARG A 272 -4.33 13.72 -30.63
C ARG A 272 -3.19 13.05 -29.88
N LEU A 273 -2.97 13.45 -28.61
CA LEU A 273 -1.97 12.82 -27.75
C LEU A 273 -2.26 11.32 -27.55
N TYR A 274 -3.52 10.99 -27.22
CA TYR A 274 -3.99 9.62 -27.06
C TYR A 274 -3.65 8.76 -28.29
N ARG A 275 -4.07 9.22 -29.49
CA ARG A 275 -3.79 8.53 -30.75
C ARG A 275 -2.30 8.39 -31.07
N THR A 276 -1.48 9.34 -30.65
CA THR A 276 -0.04 9.27 -30.82
C THR A 276 0.57 8.13 -30.03
N VAL A 277 0.13 7.99 -28.76
CA VAL A 277 0.55 6.89 -27.87
C VAL A 277 0.02 5.55 -28.41
N GLU A 278 -1.26 5.50 -28.79
CA GLU A 278 -1.87 4.29 -29.38
C GLU A 278 -1.14 3.83 -30.65
N ALA A 279 -0.82 4.76 -31.54
CA ALA A 279 -0.08 4.45 -32.77
C ALA A 279 1.37 3.97 -32.47
N TYR A 280 2.00 4.49 -31.43
CA TYR A 280 3.30 4.00 -30.98
C TYR A 280 3.20 2.55 -30.49
N MET A 281 2.22 2.24 -29.63
CA MET A 281 2.01 0.89 -29.12
C MET A 281 1.68 -0.10 -30.23
N ARG A 282 0.81 0.31 -31.19
CA ARG A 282 0.47 -0.52 -32.36
C ARG A 282 1.73 -0.93 -33.14
N ARG A 283 2.60 0.03 -33.44
CA ARG A 283 3.87 -0.29 -34.13
C ARG A 283 4.76 -1.24 -33.32
N ARG A 284 4.75 -1.13 -31.97
CA ARG A 284 5.53 -2.05 -31.10
C ARG A 284 4.96 -3.46 -31.15
N LEU A 285 3.64 -3.60 -31.12
CA LEU A 285 2.95 -4.89 -31.19
C LEU A 285 3.17 -5.54 -32.57
N GLU A 286 3.01 -4.79 -33.66
CA GLU A 286 3.28 -5.25 -35.02
C GLU A 286 4.72 -5.74 -35.19
N HIS A 287 5.70 -5.01 -34.63
CA HIS A 287 7.11 -5.39 -34.67
C HIS A 287 7.43 -6.65 -33.84
N ALA A 288 6.61 -6.98 -32.88
CA ALA A 288 6.68 -8.19 -32.04
C ALA A 288 5.77 -9.32 -32.55
N ASP A 289 5.30 -9.25 -33.80
CA ASP A 289 4.43 -10.23 -34.48
C ASP A 289 3.09 -10.49 -33.80
N TYR A 290 2.51 -9.44 -33.14
CA TYR A 290 1.15 -9.54 -32.64
C TYR A 290 0.13 -9.23 -33.73
N GLN A 291 -0.89 -10.07 -33.81
CA GLN A 291 -2.05 -9.85 -34.66
C GLN A 291 -3.09 -8.99 -33.94
N GLU A 292 -3.39 -7.80 -34.45
CA GLU A 292 -4.42 -6.95 -33.87
C GLU A 292 -5.80 -7.55 -34.15
N VAL A 293 -6.59 -7.70 -33.10
CA VAL A 293 -7.98 -8.18 -33.16
C VAL A 293 -8.93 -7.15 -32.57
N LYS A 294 -10.23 -7.30 -32.82
CA LYS A 294 -11.27 -6.46 -32.21
C LYS A 294 -12.43 -7.31 -31.77
N THR A 295 -12.85 -7.14 -30.50
CA THR A 295 -13.91 -7.93 -29.91
C THR A 295 -15.07 -7.05 -29.42
N PRO A 296 -16.32 -7.61 -29.35
CA PRO A 296 -17.47 -6.86 -28.84
C PRO A 296 -17.27 -6.36 -27.41
N GLN A 297 -17.84 -5.20 -27.10
CA GLN A 297 -17.82 -4.65 -25.74
C GLN A 297 -18.94 -5.25 -24.87
N LEU A 298 -20.07 -5.57 -25.46
CA LEU A 298 -21.26 -6.07 -24.77
C LEU A 298 -21.47 -7.53 -25.13
N LEU A 299 -21.48 -8.40 -24.12
CA LEU A 299 -21.60 -9.85 -24.26
C LEU A 299 -22.68 -10.40 -23.32
N ASP A 300 -23.27 -11.53 -23.72
CA ASP A 300 -24.23 -12.27 -22.92
C ASP A 300 -23.60 -12.81 -21.62
N ARG A 301 -24.36 -12.76 -20.53
CA ARG A 301 -24.00 -13.25 -19.18
C ARG A 301 -23.39 -14.66 -19.21
N LYS A 302 -23.91 -15.56 -20.06
CA LYS A 302 -23.43 -16.93 -20.17
C LYS A 302 -21.93 -17.03 -20.48
N ARG A 303 -21.36 -16.03 -21.20
CA ARG A 303 -19.93 -16.00 -21.48
C ARG A 303 -19.11 -15.70 -20.25
N TRP A 304 -19.60 -14.81 -19.40
CA TRP A 304 -18.97 -14.44 -18.14
C TRP A 304 -19.04 -15.55 -17.09
N GLU A 305 -20.16 -16.30 -17.08
CA GLU A 305 -20.33 -17.49 -16.27
C GLU A 305 -19.36 -18.60 -16.69
N ALA A 306 -19.31 -18.93 -17.99
CA ALA A 306 -18.43 -19.96 -18.53
C ALA A 306 -16.93 -19.69 -18.29
N SER A 307 -16.53 -18.44 -18.15
CA SER A 307 -15.15 -18.02 -17.88
C SER A 307 -14.84 -17.77 -16.39
N GLY A 308 -15.82 -17.93 -15.50
CA GLY A 308 -15.70 -17.67 -14.06
C GLY A 308 -15.64 -16.18 -13.67
N HIS A 309 -15.75 -15.26 -14.64
CA HIS A 309 -15.72 -13.83 -14.36
C HIS A 309 -16.99 -13.33 -13.67
N TRP A 310 -18.14 -13.97 -13.94
CA TRP A 310 -19.39 -13.58 -13.31
C TRP A 310 -19.37 -13.73 -11.79
N GLU A 311 -18.79 -14.79 -11.27
CA GLU A 311 -18.69 -15.01 -9.82
C GLU A 311 -17.70 -14.07 -9.15
N LYS A 312 -16.55 -13.82 -9.79
CA LYS A 312 -15.45 -13.07 -9.21
C LYS A 312 -15.56 -11.55 -9.39
N PHE A 313 -16.19 -11.08 -10.47
CA PHE A 313 -16.19 -9.66 -10.85
C PHE A 313 -17.57 -9.03 -11.00
N ARG A 314 -18.65 -9.75 -10.67
CA ARG A 314 -20.03 -9.27 -10.84
C ARG A 314 -20.26 -7.88 -10.24
N GLU A 315 -19.73 -7.61 -9.06
CA GLU A 315 -19.89 -6.32 -8.37
C GLU A 315 -19.21 -5.17 -9.11
N ALA A 316 -18.18 -5.47 -9.88
CA ALA A 316 -17.46 -4.50 -10.69
C ALA A 316 -17.89 -4.46 -12.17
N MET A 317 -18.97 -5.16 -12.55
CA MET A 317 -19.46 -5.18 -13.93
C MET A 317 -20.64 -4.24 -14.14
N PHE A 318 -20.63 -3.52 -15.28
CA PHE A 318 -21.82 -2.84 -15.77
C PHE A 318 -22.74 -3.86 -16.45
N ILE A 319 -23.96 -3.97 -15.94
CA ILE A 319 -24.96 -4.92 -16.41
C ILE A 319 -26.05 -4.18 -17.18
N ALA A 320 -26.33 -4.60 -18.40
CA ALA A 320 -27.44 -4.14 -19.22
C ALA A 320 -28.51 -5.22 -19.33
N ARG A 321 -29.77 -4.83 -19.16
CA ARG A 321 -30.94 -5.69 -19.39
C ARG A 321 -31.68 -5.27 -20.63
N VAL A 322 -32.08 -6.21 -21.43
CA VAL A 322 -32.90 -5.95 -22.62
C VAL A 322 -34.37 -5.99 -22.22
N GLU A 323 -35.05 -4.87 -22.40
CA GLU A 323 -36.49 -4.73 -22.12
C GLU A 323 -37.29 -4.94 -23.41
N ALA A 324 -37.13 -6.13 -24.04
CA ALA A 324 -37.91 -6.50 -25.21
C ALA A 324 -38.88 -7.63 -24.86
N GLU A 325 -40.10 -7.62 -25.43
CA GLU A 325 -41.13 -8.61 -25.10
C GLU A 325 -40.69 -10.05 -25.34
N ASP A 326 -39.88 -10.28 -26.38
CA ASP A 326 -39.37 -11.61 -26.78
C ASP A 326 -38.06 -12.03 -26.08
N GLU A 327 -37.40 -11.12 -25.36
CA GLU A 327 -36.08 -11.37 -24.72
C GLU A 327 -36.03 -10.90 -23.27
N LYS A 328 -37.14 -10.98 -22.53
CA LYS A 328 -37.33 -10.40 -21.17
C LYS A 328 -36.25 -10.75 -20.13
N ASP A 329 -35.54 -11.83 -20.31
CA ASP A 329 -34.54 -12.30 -19.35
C ASP A 329 -33.09 -12.22 -19.86
N ARG A 330 -32.88 -11.59 -21.01
CA ARG A 330 -31.54 -11.49 -21.55
C ARG A 330 -30.71 -10.45 -20.81
N VAL A 331 -29.67 -10.93 -20.12
CA VAL A 331 -28.73 -10.12 -19.36
C VAL A 331 -27.41 -10.05 -20.12
N LEU A 332 -27.01 -8.84 -20.44
CA LEU A 332 -25.74 -8.54 -21.08
C LEU A 332 -24.84 -7.81 -20.08
N ALA A 333 -23.53 -7.88 -20.26
CA ALA A 333 -22.61 -7.06 -19.50
C ALA A 333 -21.50 -6.49 -20.38
N LEU A 334 -21.07 -5.25 -20.03
CA LEU A 334 -19.89 -4.64 -20.64
C LEU A 334 -18.65 -5.41 -20.18
N LYS A 335 -17.73 -5.67 -21.11
CA LYS A 335 -16.53 -6.46 -20.79
C LYS A 335 -15.62 -5.71 -19.81
N PRO A 336 -15.28 -6.33 -18.66
CA PRO A 336 -14.27 -5.81 -17.74
C PRO A 336 -12.85 -6.19 -18.16
N MET A 337 -12.71 -7.18 -19.04
CA MET A 337 -11.47 -7.78 -19.55
C MET A 337 -11.65 -8.32 -20.97
N ASN A 338 -10.56 -8.47 -21.72
CA ASN A 338 -10.57 -8.99 -23.10
C ASN A 338 -10.37 -10.50 -23.19
N CYS A 339 -9.80 -11.14 -22.14
CA CYS A 339 -9.40 -12.55 -22.13
C CYS A 339 -10.48 -13.52 -22.68
N PRO A 340 -11.75 -13.51 -22.18
CA PRO A 340 -12.76 -14.44 -22.68
C PRO A 340 -13.08 -14.26 -24.16
N CYS A 341 -12.89 -13.03 -24.68
CA CYS A 341 -13.17 -12.73 -26.08
C CYS A 341 -12.06 -13.25 -26.99
N HIS A 342 -10.79 -13.08 -26.63
CA HIS A 342 -9.66 -13.62 -27.38
C HIS A 342 -9.70 -15.15 -27.47
N VAL A 343 -10.09 -15.82 -26.36
CA VAL A 343 -10.31 -17.28 -26.34
C VAL A 343 -11.40 -17.69 -27.34
N GLN A 344 -12.46 -16.85 -27.56
CA GLN A 344 -13.48 -17.16 -28.55
C GLN A 344 -12.93 -17.08 -30.00
N ILE A 345 -12.02 -16.12 -30.27
CA ILE A 345 -11.35 -16.04 -31.57
C ILE A 345 -10.45 -17.27 -31.76
N PHE A 346 -9.68 -17.63 -30.73
CA PHE A 346 -8.82 -18.81 -30.78
C PHE A 346 -9.61 -20.11 -31.06
N ASN A 347 -10.78 -20.24 -30.46
CA ASN A 347 -11.65 -21.41 -30.59
C ASN A 347 -12.46 -21.46 -31.90
N GLN A 348 -12.29 -20.49 -32.83
CA GLN A 348 -12.95 -20.52 -34.14
C GLN A 348 -12.20 -21.47 -35.10
N GLY A 349 -12.74 -22.66 -35.27
CA GLY A 349 -12.21 -23.67 -36.18
C GLY A 349 -11.11 -24.55 -35.57
N LEU A 350 -10.64 -25.50 -36.37
CA LEU A 350 -9.52 -26.37 -36.04
C LEU A 350 -8.20 -25.64 -36.31
N ARG A 351 -7.29 -25.65 -35.34
CA ARG A 351 -5.97 -25.06 -35.48
C ARG A 351 -4.89 -26.15 -35.38
N SER A 352 -3.85 -26.00 -36.16
CA SER A 352 -2.67 -26.84 -36.07
C SER A 352 -1.77 -26.36 -34.93
N TYR A 353 -1.14 -27.27 -34.20
CA TYR A 353 -0.11 -26.93 -33.24
C TYR A 353 1.11 -26.17 -33.88
N ARG A 354 1.29 -26.32 -35.20
CA ARG A 354 2.32 -25.61 -35.96
C ARG A 354 2.03 -24.12 -36.15
N GLU A 355 0.83 -23.67 -35.85
CA GLU A 355 0.44 -22.25 -35.87
C GLU A 355 0.79 -21.54 -34.54
N LEU A 356 1.25 -22.28 -33.53
CA LEU A 356 1.65 -21.78 -32.24
C LEU A 356 3.14 -21.40 -32.23
N PRO A 357 3.53 -20.33 -31.54
CA PRO A 357 2.71 -19.46 -30.70
C PRO A 357 1.87 -18.49 -31.53
N LEU A 358 0.60 -18.27 -31.15
CA LEU A 358 -0.27 -17.29 -31.73
C LEU A 358 -0.41 -16.11 -30.77
N ARG A 359 0.02 -14.94 -31.21
CA ARG A 359 -0.01 -13.71 -30.41
C ARG A 359 -1.11 -12.78 -30.92
N MET A 360 -2.10 -12.51 -30.05
CA MET A 360 -3.21 -11.60 -30.35
C MET A 360 -3.15 -10.38 -29.45
N ALA A 361 -3.39 -9.19 -30.00
CA ALA A 361 -3.47 -7.96 -29.23
C ALA A 361 -4.75 -7.18 -29.59
N GLU A 362 -5.29 -6.44 -28.63
CA GLU A 362 -6.46 -5.61 -28.83
C GLU A 362 -6.31 -4.29 -28.07
N PHE A 363 -6.59 -3.16 -28.73
CA PHE A 363 -6.94 -1.93 -28.02
C PHE A 363 -8.41 -2.05 -27.59
N GLY A 364 -8.60 -2.76 -26.47
CA GLY A 364 -9.90 -3.18 -25.97
C GLY A 364 -10.53 -2.15 -25.04
N ALA A 365 -11.70 -1.63 -25.40
CA ALA A 365 -12.47 -0.78 -24.49
C ALA A 365 -13.13 -1.64 -23.40
N CYS A 366 -12.67 -1.48 -22.18
CA CYS A 366 -13.14 -2.18 -20.99
C CYS A 366 -13.84 -1.25 -20.01
N HIS A 367 -14.76 -1.81 -19.21
CA HIS A 367 -15.53 -1.05 -18.24
C HIS A 367 -15.56 -1.78 -16.91
N ARG A 368 -15.22 -1.06 -15.82
CA ARG A 368 -15.27 -1.58 -14.44
C ARG A 368 -15.99 -0.61 -13.54
N TYR A 369 -16.98 -1.06 -12.80
CA TYR A 369 -17.71 -0.24 -11.86
C TYR A 369 -16.85 -0.03 -10.58
N GLU A 370 -15.83 0.81 -10.70
CA GLU A 370 -14.99 1.21 -9.57
C GLU A 370 -15.77 2.06 -8.59
N PRO A 371 -15.60 1.88 -7.27
CA PRO A 371 -16.20 2.75 -6.26
C PRO A 371 -15.81 4.22 -6.47
N SER A 372 -16.74 5.14 -6.27
CA SER A 372 -16.48 6.58 -6.51
C SER A 372 -15.30 7.13 -5.73
N GLY A 373 -15.09 6.67 -4.48
CA GLY A 373 -13.94 7.07 -3.66
C GLY A 373 -12.58 6.55 -4.13
N ALA A 374 -12.56 5.58 -5.06
CA ALA A 374 -11.32 5.04 -5.62
C ALA A 374 -10.92 5.72 -6.95
N LEU A 375 -11.78 6.54 -7.54
CA LEU A 375 -11.50 7.21 -8.82
C LEU A 375 -10.41 8.27 -8.67
N HIS A 376 -9.49 8.32 -9.65
CA HIS A 376 -8.38 9.27 -9.62
C HIS A 376 -7.98 9.74 -11.03
N GLY A 377 -8.55 10.85 -11.47
CA GLY A 377 -8.29 11.43 -12.79
C GLY A 377 -8.42 10.40 -13.91
N ILE A 378 -7.37 10.27 -14.75
CA ILE A 378 -7.29 9.21 -15.78
C ILE A 378 -6.52 7.96 -15.29
N MET A 379 -6.00 7.97 -14.07
CA MET A 379 -5.22 6.85 -13.52
C MET A 379 -6.11 5.72 -13.01
N ARG A 380 -7.31 6.05 -12.52
CA ARG A 380 -8.31 5.06 -12.12
C ARG A 380 -9.70 5.53 -12.54
N VAL A 381 -10.23 4.88 -13.53
CA VAL A 381 -11.45 5.24 -14.26
C VAL A 381 -12.42 4.05 -14.34
N ARG A 382 -13.64 4.30 -14.79
CA ARG A 382 -14.64 3.24 -15.04
C ARG A 382 -14.67 2.78 -16.49
N ALA A 383 -14.28 3.65 -17.42
CA ALA A 383 -14.17 3.35 -18.84
C ALA A 383 -12.75 3.62 -19.32
N PHE A 384 -12.09 2.63 -19.87
CA PHE A 384 -10.69 2.71 -20.30
C PHE A 384 -10.41 1.80 -21.49
N THR A 385 -9.31 2.06 -22.19
CA THR A 385 -8.81 1.19 -23.25
C THR A 385 -7.54 0.51 -22.76
N GLN A 386 -7.47 -0.80 -22.89
CA GLN A 386 -6.26 -1.59 -22.65
C GLN A 386 -5.62 -1.96 -23.98
N ASP A 387 -4.31 -1.81 -24.06
CA ASP A 387 -3.45 -2.44 -25.06
C ASP A 387 -3.11 -3.87 -24.55
N ASP A 388 -4.13 -4.71 -24.57
CA ASP A 388 -4.11 -6.04 -23.97
C ASP A 388 -3.70 -7.11 -24.99
N ALA A 389 -2.91 -8.07 -24.57
CA ALA A 389 -2.41 -9.12 -25.43
C ALA A 389 -2.51 -10.50 -24.78
N HIS A 390 -2.75 -11.52 -25.62
CA HIS A 390 -2.82 -12.92 -25.22
C HIS A 390 -1.96 -13.76 -26.16
N ILE A 391 -1.15 -14.63 -25.57
CA ILE A 391 -0.32 -15.60 -26.30
C ILE A 391 -0.92 -16.98 -26.07
N PHE A 392 -1.26 -17.64 -27.16
CA PHE A 392 -1.66 -19.04 -27.17
C PHE A 392 -0.45 -19.84 -27.64
N CYS A 393 0.11 -20.66 -26.75
CA CYS A 393 1.34 -21.42 -27.04
C CYS A 393 1.26 -22.84 -26.48
N ALA A 394 2.13 -23.72 -26.95
CA ALA A 394 2.33 -25.03 -26.38
C ALA A 394 3.14 -24.93 -25.07
N GLU A 395 3.09 -25.96 -24.23
CA GLU A 395 3.70 -25.94 -22.89
C GLU A 395 5.24 -25.74 -22.96
N ASP A 396 5.90 -26.32 -23.95
CA ASP A 396 7.33 -26.18 -24.22
C ASP A 396 7.74 -24.79 -24.71
N GLN A 397 6.80 -24.00 -25.23
CA GLN A 397 7.03 -22.64 -25.71
C GLN A 397 6.88 -21.58 -24.61
N ILE A 398 6.30 -21.90 -23.44
CA ILE A 398 5.96 -20.91 -22.39
C ILE A 398 7.19 -20.16 -21.91
N ALA A 399 8.31 -20.85 -21.69
CA ALA A 399 9.52 -20.24 -21.18
C ALA A 399 10.08 -19.18 -22.15
N ASP A 400 10.16 -19.51 -23.43
CA ASP A 400 10.68 -18.62 -24.47
C ASP A 400 9.78 -17.40 -24.68
N GLU A 401 8.46 -17.61 -24.73
CA GLU A 401 7.50 -16.51 -24.86
C GLU A 401 7.53 -15.58 -23.64
N THR A 402 7.71 -16.09 -22.43
CA THR A 402 7.82 -15.27 -21.21
C THR A 402 9.08 -14.42 -21.22
N VAL A 403 10.23 -15.01 -21.60
CA VAL A 403 11.53 -14.28 -21.65
C VAL A 403 11.55 -13.20 -22.72
N GLN A 404 10.94 -13.44 -23.88
CA GLN A 404 10.84 -12.42 -24.93
C GLN A 404 10.01 -11.21 -24.49
N HIS A 405 9.03 -11.41 -23.62
CA HIS A 405 8.20 -10.33 -23.10
C HIS A 405 8.87 -9.49 -22.01
N ASP A 406 9.61 -10.11 -21.08
CA ASP A 406 10.32 -9.39 -20.01
C ASP A 406 11.44 -8.49 -20.55
N GLY A 407 12.04 -8.85 -21.68
CA GLY A 407 13.15 -8.11 -22.26
C GLY A 407 12.78 -6.91 -23.15
N ALA A 408 11.63 -6.93 -23.81
CA ALA A 408 11.40 -6.03 -24.94
C ALA A 408 10.22 -5.06 -24.81
N ALA A 409 9.13 -5.38 -24.15
CA ALA A 409 7.90 -4.59 -24.25
C ALA A 409 7.53 -3.81 -22.97
N ALA A 410 7.43 -4.45 -21.80
CA ALA A 410 6.93 -3.80 -20.61
C ALA A 410 7.96 -2.93 -19.87
N GLY A 411 9.20 -3.37 -19.78
CA GLY A 411 10.22 -2.68 -19.00
C GLY A 411 10.87 -1.47 -19.71
N ALA A 412 10.95 -1.48 -21.03
CA ALA A 412 11.60 -0.41 -21.79
C ALA A 412 10.67 0.81 -21.98
N ILE A 413 9.40 0.58 -22.25
CA ILE A 413 8.43 1.67 -22.51
C ILE A 413 8.20 2.52 -21.27
N PHE A 414 8.00 1.92 -20.12
CA PHE A 414 7.86 2.66 -18.86
C PHE A 414 9.15 3.35 -18.42
N ARG A 415 10.31 2.74 -18.62
CA ARG A 415 11.60 3.35 -18.27
C ARG A 415 11.98 4.52 -19.17
N ASP A 416 11.73 4.43 -20.47
CA ASP A 416 12.15 5.45 -21.44
C ASP A 416 11.18 6.66 -21.48
N ILE A 417 9.88 6.45 -21.26
CA ILE A 417 8.90 7.55 -21.29
C ILE A 417 8.82 8.27 -19.94
N PHE A 418 8.92 7.57 -18.81
CA PHE A 418 8.64 8.16 -17.50
C PHE A 418 9.81 8.20 -16.53
N ARG A 419 10.96 7.55 -16.81
CA ARG A 419 12.08 7.43 -15.85
C ARG A 419 11.60 7.07 -14.43
N ILE A 420 10.63 6.21 -14.31
CA ILE A 420 10.07 5.75 -13.03
C ILE A 420 10.98 4.63 -12.55
N GLN A 421 11.54 4.79 -11.34
CA GLN A 421 12.22 3.71 -10.63
C GLN A 421 11.25 2.52 -10.50
N PRO A 422 11.74 1.27 -10.56
CA PRO A 422 10.89 0.11 -10.45
C PRO A 422 10.21 0.09 -9.08
N LEU A 423 8.94 0.42 -9.03
CA LEU A 423 8.06 0.01 -7.94
C LEU A 423 7.97 -1.51 -8.01
N GLY A 424 8.23 -2.14 -6.85
CA GLY A 424 8.45 -3.56 -6.69
C GLY A 424 7.50 -4.47 -7.46
N GLN A 425 8.08 -5.58 -7.84
CA GLN A 425 7.52 -6.83 -8.36
C GLN A 425 6.01 -6.82 -8.63
N HIS A 426 5.63 -6.56 -9.88
CA HIS A 426 4.33 -6.97 -10.37
C HIS A 426 4.35 -8.49 -10.48
N GLU A 427 3.59 -9.18 -9.63
CA GLU A 427 3.26 -10.58 -9.81
C GLU A 427 2.63 -10.75 -11.20
N ILE A 428 3.32 -11.45 -12.07
CA ILE A 428 2.75 -11.97 -13.30
C ILE A 428 1.77 -13.06 -12.86
N HIS A 429 0.49 -12.75 -12.82
CA HIS A 429 -0.53 -13.76 -12.64
C HIS A 429 -0.59 -14.63 -13.89
N LEU A 430 0.20 -15.69 -13.90
CA LEU A 430 -0.03 -16.85 -14.75
C LEU A 430 -1.33 -17.50 -14.26
N GLN A 431 -2.48 -17.02 -14.69
CA GLN A 431 -3.73 -17.74 -14.53
C GLN A 431 -3.63 -19.00 -15.41
N ARG A 432 -3.31 -20.13 -14.80
CA ARG A 432 -3.72 -21.42 -15.35
C ARG A 432 -5.25 -21.36 -15.47
N ALA A 433 -5.75 -21.00 -16.63
CA ALA A 433 -7.10 -21.31 -16.99
C ALA A 433 -7.19 -22.81 -17.13
N ALA A 434 -7.45 -23.51 -16.04
CA ALA A 434 -7.91 -24.88 -16.06
C ALA A 434 -9.36 -24.86 -16.58
N LEU A 435 -9.50 -24.59 -17.87
CA LEU A 435 -10.67 -25.06 -18.60
C LEU A 435 -10.37 -26.53 -18.92
N PRO A 436 -11.30 -27.45 -18.68
CA PRO A 436 -11.16 -28.80 -19.17
C PRO A 436 -11.16 -28.72 -20.70
N ILE A 437 -9.99 -28.72 -21.28
CA ILE A 437 -9.79 -29.05 -22.67
C ILE A 437 -10.13 -30.54 -22.71
N THR A 438 -11.38 -30.87 -23.06
CA THR A 438 -11.71 -32.21 -23.46
C THR A 438 -10.77 -32.54 -24.61
N ALA A 439 -9.85 -33.48 -24.32
CA ALA A 439 -8.76 -33.95 -25.17
C ALA A 439 -9.22 -34.64 -26.48
N ASN A 440 -10.37 -34.30 -27.01
CA ASN A 440 -11.01 -34.98 -28.12
C ASN A 440 -11.09 -34.19 -29.44
N ARG A 441 -10.23 -33.17 -29.63
CA ARG A 441 -10.16 -32.46 -30.92
C ARG A 441 -8.74 -32.12 -31.40
N ILE A 442 -7.73 -32.83 -30.98
CA ILE A 442 -6.45 -32.86 -31.69
C ILE A 442 -6.51 -34.06 -32.61
N ALA A 443 -6.90 -33.82 -33.86
CA ALA A 443 -6.76 -34.84 -34.91
C ALA A 443 -5.26 -35.03 -35.15
N GLN A 444 -4.72 -36.16 -34.73
CA GLN A 444 -3.46 -36.67 -35.24
C GLN A 444 -3.68 -37.00 -36.72
N HIS A 445 -3.13 -36.21 -37.60
CA HIS A 445 -2.84 -36.62 -38.96
C HIS A 445 -1.33 -36.52 -39.16
N GLU A 446 -0.74 -37.70 -39.42
CA GLU A 446 0.61 -37.94 -39.91
C GLU A 446 0.93 -37.14 -41.17
#